data_7c9cdc5d3a994f8005c3a408c8f7b695
#
_entry.id   7c9cdc5d3a994f8005c3a408c8f7b695
#
_cell.length_a   1.000
_cell.length_b   1.000
_cell.length_c   1.000
_cell.angle_alpha   90.00
_cell.angle_beta   90.00
_cell.angle_gamma   90.00
#
_symmetry.space_group_name_H-M   'P 1'
#
loop_
_entity.id
_entity.type
_entity.pdbx_description
1 polymer ?
#
loop_
_entity_poly.entity_id
_entity_poly.type
_entity_poly.pdbx_seq_one_letter_code
_entity_poly.pdbx_strand_id
1 'polypeptide(L)'
;MGSKASLHRRLLSFGLSPQEMVSDGACQFRALAHQLFGDESHHAVVRRIVVAHMQRHAKFFGLYFDGRGGFEGYMSKMAKPTTWGDELTLRAATEAFDCVAHVITSESANWYLVYRAEAGAWAGDDANAQAVLTQAGLRPPPRAKDILLSYISPIHYNAVAALAEPPLTERSGELGSSTE
;
A
#
# COMPACT_ATOMS: atom_id res chain seq x y z
N MET A 1 16.83 2.18 14.96
CA MET A 1 16.20 2.79 13.76
C MET A 1 16.75 2.14 12.51
N GLY A 2 15.87 1.59 11.69
CA GLY A 2 16.25 1.03 10.42
C GLY A 2 16.63 2.13 9.42
N SER A 3 17.51 1.83 8.50
CA SER A 3 17.94 2.79 7.48
C SER A 3 17.32 2.47 6.11
N LYS A 4 17.26 3.48 5.21
CA LYS A 4 16.88 3.29 3.81
C LYS A 4 17.75 2.19 3.16
N ALA A 5 19.04 2.15 3.47
CA ALA A 5 19.97 1.14 2.97
C ALA A 5 19.63 -0.28 3.47
N SER A 6 19.20 -0.43 4.73
CA SER A 6 18.76 -1.73 5.26
C SER A 6 17.49 -2.23 4.58
N LEU A 7 16.52 -1.34 4.37
CA LEU A 7 15.29 -1.65 3.64
C LEU A 7 15.59 -2.05 2.20
N HIS A 8 16.44 -1.29 1.52
CA HIS A 8 16.81 -1.59 0.14
C HIS A 8 17.46 -2.97 -0.01
N ARG A 9 18.45 -3.28 0.84
CA ARG A 9 19.08 -4.62 0.85
C ARG A 9 18.08 -5.75 1.11
N ARG A 10 17.12 -5.51 2.03
CA ARG A 10 16.06 -6.45 2.35
C ARG A 10 15.16 -6.70 1.14
N LEU A 11 14.71 -5.65 0.47
CA LEU A 11 13.90 -5.78 -0.75
C LEU A 11 14.65 -6.57 -1.82
N LEU A 12 15.92 -6.23 -2.08
CA LEU A 12 16.75 -6.92 -3.06
C LEU A 12 16.91 -8.42 -2.74
N SER A 13 17.02 -8.80 -1.45
CA SER A 13 17.13 -10.22 -1.07
C SER A 13 15.87 -11.03 -1.39
N PHE A 14 14.73 -10.38 -1.61
CA PHE A 14 13.49 -11.01 -2.06
C PHE A 14 13.22 -10.81 -3.56
N GLY A 15 14.18 -10.29 -4.32
CA GLY A 15 13.96 -9.97 -5.73
C GLY A 15 12.97 -8.82 -5.94
N LEU A 16 12.91 -7.87 -5.02
CA LEU A 16 11.98 -6.76 -5.01
C LEU A 16 12.71 -5.42 -5.13
N SER A 17 12.01 -4.43 -5.70
CA SER A 17 12.47 -3.05 -5.76
C SER A 17 11.38 -2.07 -5.35
N PRO A 18 11.73 -0.94 -4.66
CA PRO A 18 10.76 0.09 -4.38
C PRO A 18 10.42 0.86 -5.66
N GLN A 19 9.14 1.18 -5.80
CA GLN A 19 8.65 2.18 -6.75
C GLN A 19 8.45 3.47 -5.96
N GLU A 20 9.35 4.44 -6.17
CA GLU A 20 9.39 5.66 -5.36
C GLU A 20 8.12 6.49 -5.57
N MET A 21 7.46 6.82 -4.45
CA MET A 21 6.27 7.67 -4.42
C MET A 21 6.64 9.11 -4.13
N VAL A 22 5.84 10.06 -4.61
CA VAL A 22 6.02 11.48 -4.31
C VAL A 22 5.87 11.73 -2.81
N SER A 23 6.82 12.48 -2.22
CA SER A 23 6.85 12.84 -0.80
C SER A 23 6.09 14.14 -0.53
N ASP A 24 4.76 14.10 -0.64
CA ASP A 24 3.86 15.25 -0.46
C ASP A 24 2.87 15.09 0.71
N GLY A 25 3.12 14.10 1.58
CA GLY A 25 2.21 13.73 2.67
C GLY A 25 1.13 12.73 2.26
N ALA A 26 1.01 12.39 0.96
CA ALA A 26 0.06 11.40 0.47
C ALA A 26 0.73 10.05 0.13
N CYS A 27 2.01 9.83 0.44
CA CYS A 27 2.80 8.70 -0.02
C CYS A 27 2.17 7.33 0.25
N GLN A 28 1.52 7.11 1.41
CA GLN A 28 0.79 5.88 1.69
C GLN A 28 -0.35 5.67 0.70
N PHE A 29 -1.17 6.70 0.47
CA PHE A 29 -2.31 6.62 -0.47
C PHE A 29 -1.85 6.51 -1.92
N ARG A 30 -0.69 7.11 -2.27
CA ARG A 30 -0.04 6.94 -3.57
C ARG A 30 0.43 5.51 -3.77
N ALA A 31 1.11 4.93 -2.79
CA ALA A 31 1.56 3.54 -2.84
C ALA A 31 0.38 2.57 -2.95
N LEU A 32 -0.70 2.81 -2.19
CA LEU A 32 -1.95 2.04 -2.30
C LEU A 32 -2.57 2.18 -3.70
N ALA A 33 -2.68 3.39 -4.23
CA ALA A 33 -3.25 3.63 -5.56
C ALA A 33 -2.44 2.94 -6.65
N HIS A 34 -1.11 3.03 -6.59
CA HIS A 34 -0.23 2.34 -7.52
C HIS A 34 -0.43 0.83 -7.48
N GLN A 35 -0.49 0.24 -6.30
CA GLN A 35 -0.69 -1.20 -6.13
C GLN A 35 -2.09 -1.67 -6.57
N LEU A 36 -3.13 -0.90 -6.28
CA LEU A 36 -4.52 -1.27 -6.58
C LEU A 36 -4.88 -1.04 -8.04
N PHE A 37 -4.41 0.07 -8.64
CA PHE A 37 -4.87 0.56 -9.94
C PHE A 37 -3.75 0.75 -10.98
N GLY A 38 -2.47 0.57 -10.60
CA GLY A 38 -1.31 0.76 -11.47
C GLY A 38 -0.87 2.21 -11.65
N ASP A 39 -1.53 3.17 -10.98
CA ASP A 39 -1.23 4.59 -11.10
C ASP A 39 -1.39 5.33 -9.76
N GLU A 40 -0.32 5.94 -9.28
CA GLU A 40 -0.30 6.71 -8.03
C GLU A 40 -1.15 7.99 -8.08
N SER A 41 -1.48 8.50 -9.26
CA SER A 41 -2.30 9.70 -9.42
C SER A 41 -3.71 9.55 -8.83
N HIS A 42 -4.19 8.32 -8.66
CA HIS A 42 -5.48 8.01 -8.04
C HIS A 42 -5.49 8.08 -6.50
N HIS A 43 -4.41 8.55 -5.87
CA HIS A 43 -4.28 8.62 -4.40
C HIS A 43 -5.40 9.40 -3.71
N ALA A 44 -5.92 10.46 -4.33
CA ALA A 44 -7.03 11.24 -3.77
C ALA A 44 -8.33 10.43 -3.72
N VAL A 45 -8.58 9.58 -4.71
CA VAL A 45 -9.72 8.66 -4.75
C VAL A 45 -9.58 7.61 -3.65
N VAL A 46 -8.39 7.02 -3.50
CA VAL A 46 -8.10 6.05 -2.44
C VAL A 46 -8.31 6.68 -1.06
N ARG A 47 -7.75 7.86 -0.81
CA ARG A 47 -7.95 8.59 0.47
C ARG A 47 -9.42 8.80 0.76
N ARG A 48 -10.20 9.28 -0.22
CA ARG A 48 -11.64 9.52 -0.05
C ARG A 48 -12.39 8.26 0.35
N ILE A 49 -12.10 7.13 -0.28
CA ILE A 49 -12.72 5.83 0.04
C ILE A 49 -12.34 5.39 1.44
N VAL A 50 -11.05 5.45 1.81
CA VAL A 50 -10.55 5.07 3.14
C VAL A 50 -11.19 5.92 4.23
N VAL A 51 -11.21 7.23 4.06
CA VAL A 51 -11.83 8.16 5.03
C VAL A 51 -13.33 7.89 5.18
N ALA A 52 -14.05 7.68 4.07
CA ALA A 52 -15.47 7.36 4.11
C ALA A 52 -15.74 6.00 4.78
N HIS A 53 -14.87 5.01 4.56
CA HIS A 53 -14.95 3.71 5.23
C HIS A 53 -14.81 3.87 6.75
N MET A 54 -13.78 4.58 7.21
CA MET A 54 -13.58 4.84 8.64
C MET A 54 -14.76 5.57 9.28
N GLN A 55 -15.35 6.57 8.59
CA GLN A 55 -16.52 7.30 9.07
C GLN A 55 -17.73 6.40 9.23
N ARG A 56 -18.00 5.50 8.30
CA ARG A 56 -19.10 4.53 8.41
C ARG A 56 -18.90 3.55 9.54
N HIS A 57 -17.67 3.19 9.83
CA HIS A 57 -17.29 2.28 10.90
C HIS A 57 -16.74 3.00 12.14
N ALA A 58 -17.28 4.22 12.41
CA ALA A 58 -16.85 5.09 13.51
C ALA A 58 -16.88 4.42 14.89
N LYS A 59 -17.82 3.49 15.12
CA LYS A 59 -17.89 2.72 16.38
C LYS A 59 -16.63 1.87 16.60
N PHE A 60 -16.07 1.32 15.54
CA PHE A 60 -14.86 0.51 15.59
C PHE A 60 -13.61 1.39 15.64
N PHE A 61 -13.43 2.27 14.66
CA PHE A 61 -12.23 3.11 14.59
C PHE A 61 -12.15 4.12 15.73
N GLY A 62 -13.30 4.57 16.27
CA GLY A 62 -13.35 5.46 17.43
C GLY A 62 -12.77 4.85 18.70
N LEU A 63 -12.69 3.52 18.83
CA LEU A 63 -12.08 2.85 19.99
C LEU A 63 -10.59 3.13 20.16
N TYR A 64 -9.92 3.57 19.10
CA TYR A 64 -8.50 3.92 19.12
C TYR A 64 -8.24 5.36 19.61
N PHE A 65 -9.29 6.11 19.96
CA PHE A 65 -9.18 7.51 20.35
C PHE A 65 -9.84 7.77 21.70
N ASP A 66 -9.09 8.39 22.61
CA ASP A 66 -9.60 8.80 23.91
C ASP A 66 -10.29 10.16 23.84
N GLY A 67 -11.38 10.29 24.59
CA GLY A 67 -12.06 11.56 24.81
C GLY A 67 -13.01 12.00 23.69
N ARG A 68 -13.78 13.07 24.01
CA ARG A 68 -14.71 13.67 23.05
C ARG A 68 -13.97 14.34 21.90
N GLY A 69 -14.36 14.04 20.67
CA GLY A 69 -13.83 14.68 19.48
C GLY A 69 -12.47 14.17 19.01
N GLY A 70 -11.89 13.17 19.67
CA GLY A 70 -10.62 12.58 19.24
C GLY A 70 -10.71 11.98 17.85
N PHE A 71 -11.72 11.15 17.61
CA PHE A 71 -11.94 10.53 16.29
C PHE A 71 -12.35 11.57 15.23
N GLU A 72 -13.29 12.48 15.54
CA GLU A 72 -13.73 13.52 14.60
C GLU A 72 -12.57 14.46 14.22
N GLY A 73 -11.73 14.82 15.20
CA GLY A 73 -10.54 15.62 14.96
C GLY A 73 -9.53 14.91 14.06
N TYR A 74 -9.33 13.60 14.26
CA TYR A 74 -8.52 12.77 13.40
C TYR A 74 -9.09 12.70 11.98
N MET A 75 -10.39 12.44 11.82
CA MET A 75 -11.06 12.36 10.52
C MET A 75 -10.96 13.68 9.74
N SER A 76 -11.17 14.81 10.43
CA SER A 76 -11.01 16.15 9.83
C SER A 76 -9.59 16.41 9.32
N LYS A 77 -8.57 15.89 10.00
CA LYS A 77 -7.18 15.96 9.55
C LYS A 77 -6.94 15.01 8.38
N MET A 78 -7.39 13.76 8.49
CA MET A 78 -7.14 12.72 7.50
C MET A 78 -7.82 12.99 6.16
N ALA A 79 -8.91 13.76 6.14
CA ALA A 79 -9.55 14.25 4.91
C ALA A 79 -8.69 15.24 4.11
N LYS A 80 -7.67 15.87 4.73
CA LYS A 80 -6.79 16.81 4.04
C LYS A 80 -5.81 16.05 3.14
N PRO A 81 -5.51 16.55 1.93
CA PRO A 81 -4.71 15.83 0.93
C PRO A 81 -3.26 15.56 1.36
N THR A 82 -2.70 16.40 2.23
CA THR A 82 -1.29 16.32 2.66
C THR A 82 -1.10 15.67 4.04
N THR A 83 -2.16 15.15 4.66
CA THR A 83 -2.04 14.43 5.93
C THR A 83 -1.46 13.05 5.70
N TRP A 84 -0.45 12.70 6.47
CA TRP A 84 0.17 11.38 6.40
C TRP A 84 -0.83 10.30 6.81
N GLY A 85 -0.89 9.25 6.00
CA GLY A 85 -1.58 8.03 6.37
C GLY A 85 -0.79 7.27 7.44
N ASP A 86 -1.49 6.53 8.25
CA ASP A 86 -0.95 5.76 9.36
C ASP A 86 -1.45 4.30 9.34
N GLU A 87 -1.26 3.59 10.44
CA GLU A 87 -1.68 2.20 10.59
C GLU A 87 -3.21 2.02 10.48
N LEU A 88 -3.99 2.96 11.01
CA LEU A 88 -5.45 2.90 10.96
C LEU A 88 -5.98 3.11 9.54
N THR A 89 -5.38 4.05 8.79
CA THR A 89 -5.74 4.24 7.37
C THR A 89 -5.32 3.06 6.51
N LEU A 90 -4.20 2.40 6.82
CA LEU A 90 -3.78 1.20 6.12
C LEU A 90 -4.74 0.03 6.38
N ARG A 91 -5.14 -0.17 7.65
CA ARG A 91 -6.18 -1.14 8.01
C ARG A 91 -7.49 -0.84 7.29
N ALA A 92 -7.96 0.40 7.35
CA ALA A 92 -9.20 0.80 6.66
C ALA A 92 -9.13 0.58 5.14
N ALA A 93 -7.96 0.77 4.54
CA ALA A 93 -7.74 0.48 3.12
C ALA A 93 -7.89 -1.00 2.81
N THR A 94 -7.32 -1.89 3.63
CA THR A 94 -7.45 -3.34 3.41
C THR A 94 -8.89 -3.82 3.55
N GLU A 95 -9.66 -3.20 4.44
CA GLU A 95 -11.09 -3.50 4.61
C GLU A 95 -11.92 -2.95 3.43
N ALA A 96 -11.69 -1.69 3.04
CA ALA A 96 -12.48 -1.03 1.99
C ALA A 96 -12.25 -1.62 0.59
N PHE A 97 -11.03 -2.07 0.29
CA PHE A 97 -10.65 -2.61 -1.01
C PHE A 97 -10.60 -4.15 -1.04
N ASP A 98 -10.90 -4.82 0.07
CA ASP A 98 -10.76 -6.28 0.19
C ASP A 98 -9.39 -6.76 -0.32
N CYS A 99 -8.33 -6.21 0.25
CA CYS A 99 -6.96 -6.56 -0.13
C CYS A 99 -6.12 -6.97 1.08
N VAL A 100 -4.99 -7.60 0.83
CA VAL A 100 -3.99 -7.94 1.85
C VAL A 100 -2.75 -7.09 1.60
N ALA A 101 -2.41 -6.23 2.56
CA ALA A 101 -1.23 -5.39 2.46
C ALA A 101 -0.04 -6.02 3.18
N HIS A 102 1.00 -6.33 2.42
CA HIS A 102 2.29 -6.79 2.89
C HIS A 102 3.24 -5.61 2.97
N VAL A 103 3.69 -5.25 4.17
CA VAL A 103 4.54 -4.08 4.39
C VAL A 103 5.93 -4.53 4.83
N ILE A 104 6.93 -4.26 4.00
CA ILE A 104 8.34 -4.49 4.32
C ILE A 104 8.90 -3.19 4.87
N THR A 105 9.35 -3.21 6.12
CA THR A 105 9.79 -1.99 6.83
C THR A 105 11.31 -1.89 6.92
N SER A 106 11.80 -0.70 7.24
CA SER A 106 13.22 -0.48 7.57
C SER A 106 13.61 -0.96 8.96
N GLU A 107 12.64 -1.29 9.83
CA GLU A 107 12.90 -1.73 11.19
C GLU A 107 13.55 -3.13 11.25
N SER A 108 14.27 -3.42 12.31
CA SER A 108 14.92 -4.72 12.50
C SER A 108 13.99 -5.75 13.10
N ALA A 109 13.17 -5.37 14.07
CA ALA A 109 12.28 -6.28 14.77
C ALA A 109 10.98 -6.54 13.99
N ASN A 110 10.27 -5.48 13.60
CA ASN A 110 9.02 -5.56 12.87
C ASN A 110 9.25 -5.26 11.39
N TRP A 111 10.11 -6.06 10.75
CA TRP A 111 10.52 -5.82 9.38
C TRP A 111 9.46 -6.20 8.34
N TYR A 112 8.50 -7.04 8.71
CA TYR A 112 7.42 -7.50 7.85
C TYR A 112 6.11 -7.50 8.62
N LEU A 113 5.12 -6.79 8.09
CA LEU A 113 3.79 -6.65 8.65
C LEU A 113 2.76 -7.02 7.61
N VAL A 114 1.65 -7.62 8.05
CA VAL A 114 0.53 -7.99 7.18
C VAL A 114 -0.74 -7.37 7.73
N TYR A 115 -1.41 -6.60 6.89
CA TYR A 115 -2.73 -6.03 7.16
C TYR A 115 -3.76 -6.69 6.26
N ARG A 116 -4.86 -7.11 6.83
CA ARG A 116 -5.99 -7.71 6.12
C ARG A 116 -7.28 -7.43 6.85
N ALA A 117 -8.41 -7.50 6.16
CA ALA A 117 -9.70 -7.52 6.80
C ALA A 117 -9.82 -8.77 7.68
N GLU A 118 -10.40 -8.65 8.88
CA GLU A 118 -10.73 -9.81 9.71
C GLU A 118 -11.86 -10.62 9.06
N ALA A 119 -11.86 -11.95 9.25
CA ALA A 119 -12.91 -12.80 8.74
C ALA A 119 -14.27 -12.35 9.30
N GLY A 120 -15.23 -12.05 8.42
CA GLY A 120 -16.53 -11.51 8.78
C GLY A 120 -16.57 -9.98 8.97
N ALA A 121 -15.45 -9.28 8.90
CA ALA A 121 -15.41 -7.84 8.80
C ALA A 121 -15.64 -7.43 7.33
N TRP A 122 -16.36 -6.45 7.12
CA TRP A 122 -16.81 -5.58 6.03
C TRP A 122 -16.10 -5.68 4.65
N ALA A 123 -15.42 -6.78 4.35
CA ALA A 123 -14.59 -6.91 3.17
C ALA A 123 -15.41 -6.78 1.86
N GLY A 124 -15.08 -5.79 1.08
CA GLY A 124 -15.43 -5.72 -0.35
C GLY A 124 -16.86 -5.34 -0.73
N ASP A 125 -17.81 -5.22 0.23
CA ASP A 125 -19.21 -4.85 -0.07
C ASP A 125 -19.52 -3.37 0.17
N ASP A 126 -18.50 -2.51 0.07
CA ASP A 126 -18.67 -1.09 0.21
C ASP A 126 -19.26 -0.46 -1.06
N ALA A 127 -20.59 -0.42 -1.14
CA ALA A 127 -21.32 0.21 -2.25
C ALA A 127 -20.89 1.66 -2.49
N ASN A 128 -20.45 2.37 -1.44
CA ASN A 128 -19.94 3.73 -1.58
C ASN A 128 -18.53 3.75 -2.20
N ALA A 129 -17.67 2.82 -1.85
CA ALA A 129 -16.37 2.68 -2.51
C ALA A 129 -16.55 2.41 -4.01
N GLN A 130 -17.46 1.51 -4.36
CA GLN A 130 -17.78 1.21 -5.75
C GLN A 130 -18.33 2.42 -6.52
N ALA A 131 -19.23 3.20 -5.90
CA ALA A 131 -19.76 4.42 -6.51
C ALA A 131 -18.65 5.46 -6.76
N VAL A 132 -17.75 5.65 -5.80
CA VAL A 132 -16.60 6.56 -5.92
C VAL A 132 -15.64 6.11 -7.01
N LEU A 133 -15.35 4.81 -7.12
CA LEU A 133 -14.52 4.24 -8.18
C LEU A 133 -15.15 4.44 -9.56
N THR A 134 -16.44 4.16 -9.68
CA THR A 134 -17.18 4.35 -10.94
C THR A 134 -17.14 5.81 -11.40
N GLN A 135 -17.35 6.78 -10.50
CA GLN A 135 -17.23 8.20 -10.82
C GLN A 135 -15.81 8.59 -11.28
N ALA A 136 -14.78 7.92 -10.77
CA ALA A 136 -13.40 8.13 -11.15
C ALA A 136 -13.00 7.36 -12.42
N GLY A 137 -13.89 6.59 -13.04
CA GLY A 137 -13.59 5.73 -14.18
C GLY A 137 -12.73 4.52 -13.83
N LEU A 138 -12.65 4.16 -12.55
CA LEU A 138 -11.85 3.05 -12.06
C LEU A 138 -12.70 1.80 -11.86
N ARG A 139 -12.08 0.65 -12.12
CA ARG A 139 -12.69 -0.65 -11.79
C ARG A 139 -12.25 -1.07 -10.39
N PRO A 140 -13.14 -1.71 -9.61
CA PRO A 140 -12.73 -2.33 -8.35
C PRO A 140 -11.56 -3.29 -8.58
N PRO A 141 -10.56 -3.32 -7.68
CA PRO A 141 -9.49 -4.32 -7.75
C PRO A 141 -10.06 -5.73 -7.51
N PRO A 142 -9.36 -6.79 -7.93
CA PRO A 142 -9.73 -8.15 -7.57
C PRO A 142 -9.82 -8.31 -6.05
N ARG A 143 -10.78 -9.13 -5.58
CA ARG A 143 -10.91 -9.46 -4.15
C ARG A 143 -9.66 -10.18 -3.64
N ALA A 144 -9.36 -9.97 -2.37
CA ALA A 144 -8.21 -10.54 -1.68
C ALA A 144 -6.88 -10.33 -2.43
N LYS A 145 -6.77 -9.22 -3.17
CA LYS A 145 -5.54 -8.87 -3.89
C LYS A 145 -4.41 -8.64 -2.90
N ASP A 146 -3.30 -9.35 -3.09
CA ASP A 146 -2.06 -9.04 -2.38
C ASP A 146 -1.43 -7.76 -2.95
N ILE A 147 -1.09 -6.83 -2.07
CA ILE A 147 -0.36 -5.59 -2.40
C ILE A 147 0.91 -5.51 -1.59
N LEU A 148 1.97 -5.03 -2.22
CA LEU A 148 3.30 -4.95 -1.62
C LEU A 148 3.69 -3.48 -1.42
N LEU A 149 3.99 -3.13 -0.17
CA LEU A 149 4.41 -1.80 0.23
C LEU A 149 5.77 -1.89 0.93
N SER A 150 6.58 -0.85 0.81
CA SER A 150 7.74 -0.65 1.67
C SER A 150 7.58 0.60 2.52
N TYR A 151 8.11 0.55 3.75
CA TYR A 151 7.97 1.63 4.71
C TYR A 151 9.32 1.98 5.34
N ILE A 152 9.77 3.20 5.08
CA ILE A 152 10.91 3.79 5.77
C ILE A 152 10.37 4.44 7.04
N SER A 153 10.50 3.74 8.16
CA SER A 153 9.98 4.22 9.44
C SER A 153 10.79 5.41 9.95
N PRO A 154 10.14 6.48 10.41
CA PRO A 154 8.68 6.69 10.49
C PRO A 154 8.12 7.59 9.36
N ILE A 155 8.77 7.72 8.22
CA ILE A 155 8.59 8.89 7.35
C ILE A 155 8.00 8.64 5.96
N HIS A 156 8.10 7.42 5.37
CA HIS A 156 7.74 7.30 3.95
C HIS A 156 7.31 5.90 3.52
N TYR A 157 6.23 5.85 2.74
CA TYR A 157 5.74 4.65 2.05
C TYR A 157 6.08 4.70 0.57
N ASN A 158 6.47 3.55 0.02
CA ASN A 158 6.59 3.31 -1.42
C ASN A 158 5.79 2.07 -1.82
N ALA A 159 5.36 2.00 -3.06
CA ALA A 159 4.94 0.74 -3.66
C ALA A 159 6.16 -0.17 -3.91
N VAL A 160 5.91 -1.47 -4.10
CA VAL A 160 6.97 -2.45 -4.36
C VAL A 160 6.62 -3.27 -5.58
N ALA A 161 7.60 -3.52 -6.43
CA ALA A 161 7.47 -4.39 -7.61
C ALA A 161 8.56 -5.48 -7.59
N ALA A 162 8.29 -6.58 -8.29
CA ALA A 162 9.33 -7.55 -8.59
C ALA A 162 10.42 -6.89 -9.44
N LEU A 163 11.67 -7.27 -9.21
CA LEU A 163 12.77 -6.91 -10.11
C LEU A 163 12.49 -7.54 -11.48
N ALA A 164 12.64 -6.74 -12.54
CA ALA A 164 12.63 -7.29 -13.88
C ALA A 164 13.76 -8.33 -14.00
N GLU A 165 13.43 -9.52 -14.50
CA GLU A 165 14.47 -10.47 -14.87
C GLU A 165 15.38 -9.80 -15.92
N PRO A 166 16.71 -9.90 -15.78
CA PRO A 166 17.60 -9.45 -16.84
C PRO A 166 17.20 -10.17 -18.13
N PRO A 167 17.18 -9.50 -19.29
CA PRO A 167 16.89 -10.15 -20.55
C PRO A 167 17.84 -11.37 -20.67
N LEU A 168 17.28 -12.52 -21.00
CA LEU A 168 18.08 -13.72 -21.29
C LEU A 168 19.03 -13.33 -22.42
N THR A 169 20.25 -12.97 -22.08
CA THR A 169 21.32 -12.88 -23.07
C THR A 169 21.44 -14.27 -23.64
N GLU A 170 21.11 -14.42 -24.92
CA GLU A 170 21.37 -15.61 -25.70
C GLU A 170 22.81 -15.99 -25.39
N ARG A 171 23.01 -17.12 -24.72
CA ARG A 171 24.32 -17.77 -24.66
C ARG A 171 24.60 -18.20 -26.08
N SER A 172 25.22 -17.32 -26.84
CA SER A 172 25.83 -17.65 -28.11
C SER A 172 26.80 -18.77 -27.83
N GLY A 173 26.41 -19.97 -28.24
CA GLY A 173 27.25 -21.13 -28.12
C GLY A 173 28.51 -20.91 -28.96
N GLU A 174 29.65 -20.72 -28.33
CA GLU A 174 30.91 -21.05 -28.90
C GLU A 174 31.06 -22.59 -28.85
N LEU A 175 30.49 -23.23 -29.85
CA LEU A 175 30.94 -24.54 -30.29
C LEU A 175 32.30 -24.33 -30.96
N GLY A 176 33.35 -24.38 -30.17
CA GLY A 176 34.71 -24.52 -30.66
C GLY A 176 34.85 -25.83 -31.42
N SER A 177 34.83 -25.75 -32.73
CA SER A 177 35.31 -26.83 -33.60
C SER A 177 36.81 -26.99 -33.38
N SER A 178 37.22 -28.05 -32.72
CA SER A 178 38.60 -28.55 -32.83
C SER A 178 38.60 -29.68 -33.84
N THR A 179 39.01 -29.38 -35.05
CA THR A 179 39.52 -30.33 -35.99
C THR A 179 40.99 -30.52 -35.72
N GLU A 180 41.35 -31.72 -35.57
CA GLU A 180 42.60 -32.55 -35.77
C GLU A 180 43.07 -33.24 -34.53
#